data_9523d7c7dbe81874eb52eb47e0a4ba1f
#
_entry.id   9523d7c7dbe81874eb52eb47e0a4ba1f
#
_cell.length_a   1.000
_cell.length_b   1.000
_cell.length_c   1.000
_cell.angle_alpha   90.00
_cell.angle_beta   90.00
_cell.angle_gamma   90.00
#
_symmetry.space_group_name_H-M   'P 1'
#
loop_
_entity.id
_entity.type
_entity.pdbx_description
1 polymer ?
#
loop_
_entity_poly.entity_id
_entity_poly.type
_entity_poly.pdbx_seq_one_letter_code
_entity_poly.pdbx_strand_id
1 'polypeptide(L)'
;MDFEKKVDFYLKERFGPAAELKGMERTGKGIHGTGYLLTYTLPEGERKVIMKSLSPSGFGHDHFSDRARVLLLANANYNRMEKHIKAIDVVGDSQDRFISLKDASEFYIFMEKAEGTPYFNDLDDLLARGRLSRKDKEKAHKLARFIAGVHRKKYMGEEGKTLYRRRIRDLIGHGECIMGIIDAYNGIEFTSDQELMEYAEKSLAWWGKIRNRKNRLCEVHGDFHPGNIWLYKDDFFLLDRSSGTWGEIADDVTCLSVNYIYYAIKDQKIFNGPFAELFHIFTETYADETGDYEFFDVAPPFYAFRVLVIAHPRFYPDDSTLTKRRLLNFGQSDLDDDKFHLDRIHD
;
A
#
# COMPACT_ATOMS: atom_id res chain seq x y z
N MET A 1 -31.71 -0.61 12.31
CA MET A 1 -31.39 -2.02 12.70
C MET A 1 -30.01 -2.02 13.32
N ASP A 2 -29.75 -2.87 14.31
CA ASP A 2 -28.41 -3.07 14.88
C ASP A 2 -27.43 -3.61 13.82
N PHE A 3 -26.14 -3.23 13.91
CA PHE A 3 -25.14 -3.51 12.87
C PHE A 3 -24.95 -5.01 12.64
N GLU A 4 -24.89 -5.83 13.70
CA GLU A 4 -24.77 -7.28 13.59
C GLU A 4 -25.99 -7.90 12.87
N LYS A 5 -27.18 -7.39 13.12
CA LYS A 5 -28.38 -7.84 12.40
C LYS A 5 -28.35 -7.49 10.92
N LYS A 6 -27.77 -6.36 10.54
CA LYS A 6 -27.57 -6.01 9.12
C LYS A 6 -26.61 -6.99 8.45
N VAL A 7 -25.51 -7.36 9.16
CA VAL A 7 -24.54 -8.35 8.68
C VAL A 7 -25.21 -9.72 8.50
N ASP A 8 -25.95 -10.21 9.50
CA ASP A 8 -26.63 -11.50 9.43
C ASP A 8 -27.67 -11.53 8.28
N PHE A 9 -28.42 -10.45 8.12
CA PHE A 9 -29.36 -10.30 7.00
C PHE A 9 -28.65 -10.37 5.64
N TYR A 10 -27.54 -9.62 5.49
CA TYR A 10 -26.73 -9.66 4.28
C TYR A 10 -26.18 -11.07 3.97
N LEU A 11 -25.68 -11.76 4.99
CA LEU A 11 -25.18 -13.14 4.80
C LEU A 11 -26.29 -14.09 4.29
N LYS A 12 -27.51 -13.93 4.79
CA LYS A 12 -28.68 -14.69 4.31
C LYS A 12 -29.09 -14.36 2.88
N GLU A 13 -29.07 -13.06 2.53
CA GLU A 13 -29.34 -12.65 1.14
C GLU A 13 -28.24 -13.14 0.17
N ARG A 14 -26.98 -13.10 0.60
CA ARG A 14 -25.83 -13.40 -0.28
C ARG A 14 -25.52 -14.88 -0.42
N PHE A 15 -25.64 -15.65 0.66
CA PHE A 15 -25.22 -17.05 0.72
C PHE A 15 -26.37 -18.03 0.93
N GLY A 16 -27.61 -17.53 1.00
CA GLY A 16 -28.81 -18.32 1.17
C GLY A 16 -29.40 -18.27 2.59
N PRO A 17 -30.69 -18.62 2.74
CA PRO A 17 -31.43 -18.44 3.99
C PRO A 17 -30.90 -19.27 5.17
N ALA A 18 -30.10 -20.29 4.88
CA ALA A 18 -29.45 -21.14 5.90
C ALA A 18 -28.16 -20.50 6.48
N ALA A 19 -27.70 -19.40 5.91
CA ALA A 19 -26.53 -18.69 6.46
C ALA A 19 -26.87 -18.05 7.82
N GLU A 20 -25.99 -18.20 8.80
CA GLU A 20 -26.19 -17.68 10.15
C GLU A 20 -24.88 -17.09 10.68
N LEU A 21 -24.89 -15.83 11.08
CA LEU A 21 -23.75 -15.17 11.74
C LEU A 21 -23.51 -15.82 13.11
N LYS A 22 -22.29 -16.30 13.35
CA LYS A 22 -21.87 -16.90 14.63
C LYS A 22 -21.00 -15.99 15.46
N GLY A 23 -20.29 -15.06 14.83
CA GLY A 23 -19.44 -14.10 15.54
C GLY A 23 -18.96 -12.99 14.63
N MET A 24 -18.73 -11.84 15.24
CA MET A 24 -18.12 -10.66 14.60
C MET A 24 -17.04 -10.12 15.53
N GLU A 25 -15.78 -10.27 15.14
CA GLU A 25 -14.63 -9.85 15.91
C GLU A 25 -13.89 -8.74 15.19
N ARG A 26 -13.53 -7.68 15.92
CA ARG A 26 -12.70 -6.62 15.36
C ARG A 26 -11.27 -7.12 15.21
N THR A 27 -10.76 -7.22 13.97
CA THR A 27 -9.42 -7.75 13.67
C THR A 27 -8.30 -6.74 13.89
N GLY A 28 -8.62 -5.46 14.05
CA GLY A 28 -7.68 -4.38 14.28
C GLY A 28 -8.25 -3.04 13.84
N LYS A 29 -7.60 -1.97 14.27
CA LYS A 29 -7.83 -0.62 13.75
C LYS A 29 -6.66 -0.31 12.82
N GLY A 30 -6.86 -0.52 11.52
CA GLY A 30 -5.98 0.06 10.51
C GLY A 30 -6.05 1.59 10.59
N ILE A 31 -5.02 2.26 10.08
CA ILE A 31 -4.94 3.73 10.10
C ILE A 31 -6.11 4.36 9.34
N HIS A 32 -6.48 3.76 8.21
CA HIS A 32 -7.53 4.26 7.32
C HIS A 32 -8.91 3.61 7.53
N GLY A 33 -9.06 2.65 8.44
CA GLY A 33 -10.34 1.98 8.60
C GLY A 33 -10.38 0.90 9.65
N THR A 34 -11.48 0.17 9.66
CA THR A 34 -11.74 -0.92 10.61
C THR A 34 -12.00 -2.22 9.85
N GLY A 35 -11.38 -3.30 10.30
CA GLY A 35 -11.65 -4.65 9.84
C GLY A 35 -12.44 -5.45 10.86
N TYR A 36 -13.31 -6.32 10.38
CA TYR A 36 -14.06 -7.30 11.16
C TYR A 36 -13.88 -8.67 10.57
N LEU A 37 -13.55 -9.65 11.40
CA LEU A 37 -13.64 -11.07 11.07
C LEU A 37 -15.08 -11.52 11.36
N LEU A 38 -15.78 -11.92 10.31
CA LEU A 38 -17.11 -12.52 10.41
C LEU A 38 -16.97 -14.04 10.35
N THR A 39 -17.51 -14.72 11.36
CA THR A 39 -17.65 -16.17 11.37
C THR A 39 -19.13 -16.53 11.16
N TYR A 40 -19.45 -17.30 10.15
CA TYR A 40 -20.81 -17.72 9.84
C TYR A 40 -20.87 -19.18 9.42
N THR A 41 -22.05 -19.78 9.52
CA THR A 41 -22.28 -21.17 9.13
C THR A 41 -23.15 -21.25 7.88
N LEU A 42 -22.85 -22.25 7.06
CA LEU A 42 -23.65 -22.75 5.94
C LEU A 42 -23.94 -24.24 6.18
N PRO A 43 -24.82 -24.87 5.40
CA PRO A 43 -25.04 -26.31 5.51
C PRO A 43 -23.77 -27.16 5.38
N GLU A 44 -22.81 -26.67 4.60
CA GLU A 44 -21.50 -27.32 4.36
C GLU A 44 -20.46 -27.06 5.44
N GLY A 45 -20.77 -26.26 6.48
CA GLY A 45 -19.90 -25.95 7.61
C GLY A 45 -19.61 -24.49 7.83
N GLU A 46 -18.67 -24.23 8.76
CA GLU A 46 -18.25 -22.88 9.14
C GLU A 46 -17.41 -22.20 8.05
N ARG A 47 -17.63 -20.91 7.90
CA ARG A 47 -16.89 -20.03 6.98
C ARG A 47 -16.45 -18.75 7.70
N LYS A 48 -15.36 -18.15 7.20
CA LYS A 48 -14.83 -16.87 7.72
C LYS A 48 -14.60 -15.90 6.57
N VAL A 49 -14.95 -14.65 6.80
CA VAL A 49 -14.76 -13.56 5.84
C VAL A 49 -14.34 -12.28 6.56
N ILE A 50 -13.55 -11.46 5.88
CA ILE A 50 -13.20 -10.11 6.38
C ILE A 50 -14.12 -9.09 5.76
N MET A 51 -14.74 -8.27 6.62
CA MET A 51 -15.43 -7.04 6.24
C MET A 51 -14.56 -5.84 6.62
N LYS A 52 -14.28 -4.95 5.67
CA LYS A 52 -13.43 -3.76 5.88
C LYS A 52 -14.18 -2.49 5.52
N SER A 53 -14.08 -1.48 6.37
CA SER A 53 -14.54 -0.11 6.08
C SER A 53 -13.38 0.88 6.10
N LEU A 54 -13.56 2.02 5.43
CA LEU A 54 -12.66 3.18 5.50
C LEU A 54 -13.24 4.24 6.44
N SER A 55 -12.38 4.95 7.17
CA SER A 55 -12.77 5.99 8.11
C SER A 55 -12.72 7.37 7.45
N PRO A 56 -13.65 8.31 7.79
CA PRO A 56 -13.57 9.70 7.37
C PRO A 56 -12.49 10.44 8.19
N SER A 57 -11.23 10.24 7.84
CA SER A 57 -10.09 10.64 8.68
C SER A 57 -9.03 11.45 7.94
N GLY A 58 -9.39 12.15 6.90
CA GLY A 58 -8.45 12.81 6.00
C GLY A 58 -7.85 11.84 4.96
N PHE A 59 -6.74 12.21 4.34
CA PHE A 59 -6.05 11.41 3.31
C PHE A 59 -6.93 11.06 2.10
N GLY A 60 -7.84 11.96 1.69
CA GLY A 60 -8.72 11.74 0.57
C GLY A 60 -9.89 10.78 0.84
N HIS A 61 -10.20 10.51 2.10
CA HIS A 61 -11.35 9.69 2.54
C HIS A 61 -12.45 10.50 3.21
N ASP A 62 -12.43 11.82 3.09
CA ASP A 62 -13.28 12.75 3.87
C ASP A 62 -14.76 12.53 3.58
N HIS A 63 -15.13 12.50 2.32
CA HIS A 63 -16.50 12.23 1.91
C HIS A 63 -16.75 10.73 1.67
N PHE A 64 -18.00 10.29 1.86
CA PHE A 64 -18.32 8.86 1.65
C PHE A 64 -18.11 8.40 0.20
N SER A 65 -18.26 9.31 -0.79
CA SER A 65 -18.00 8.99 -2.19
C SER A 65 -16.54 8.70 -2.49
N ASP A 66 -15.60 9.31 -1.76
CA ASP A 66 -14.16 9.03 -1.90
C ASP A 66 -13.89 7.60 -1.43
N ARG A 67 -14.48 7.22 -0.29
CA ARG A 67 -14.40 5.86 0.25
C ARG A 67 -15.07 4.85 -0.66
N ALA A 68 -16.25 5.20 -1.21
CA ALA A 68 -16.95 4.38 -2.19
C ALA A 68 -16.09 4.11 -3.43
N ARG A 69 -15.47 5.16 -3.96
CA ARG A 69 -14.57 5.05 -5.12
C ARG A 69 -13.44 4.05 -4.87
N VAL A 70 -12.80 4.15 -3.71
CA VAL A 70 -11.69 3.26 -3.33
C VAL A 70 -12.18 1.81 -3.23
N LEU A 71 -13.28 1.57 -2.54
CA LEU A 71 -13.79 0.21 -2.34
C LEU A 71 -14.36 -0.41 -3.62
N LEU A 72 -15.01 0.38 -4.45
CA LEU A 72 -15.46 -0.06 -5.77
C LEU A 72 -14.28 -0.45 -6.67
N LEU A 73 -13.22 0.38 -6.68
CA LEU A 73 -12.02 0.10 -7.44
C LEU A 73 -11.30 -1.15 -6.91
N ALA A 74 -11.22 -1.30 -5.59
CA ALA A 74 -10.66 -2.47 -4.95
C ALA A 74 -11.41 -3.74 -5.37
N ASN A 75 -12.74 -3.75 -5.28
CA ASN A 75 -13.57 -4.88 -5.69
C ASN A 75 -13.36 -5.26 -7.17
N ALA A 76 -13.22 -4.28 -8.06
CA ALA A 76 -12.96 -4.52 -9.48
C ALA A 76 -11.58 -5.15 -9.76
N ASN A 77 -10.60 -4.95 -8.87
CA ASN A 77 -9.20 -5.28 -9.12
C ASN A 77 -8.68 -6.49 -8.33
N TYR A 78 -9.17 -6.75 -7.12
CA TYR A 78 -8.69 -7.84 -6.26
C TYR A 78 -8.75 -9.19 -6.97
N ASN A 79 -9.81 -9.45 -7.73
CA ASN A 79 -10.04 -10.72 -8.42
C ASN A 79 -9.18 -10.90 -9.68
N ARG A 80 -8.46 -9.86 -10.12
CA ARG A 80 -7.65 -9.87 -11.35
C ARG A 80 -6.18 -10.18 -11.13
N MET A 81 -5.73 -10.24 -9.88
CA MET A 81 -4.33 -10.49 -9.55
C MET A 81 -4.14 -11.92 -9.02
N GLU A 82 -3.09 -12.59 -9.49
CA GLU A 82 -2.65 -13.85 -8.92
C GLU A 82 -2.20 -13.67 -7.48
N LYS A 83 -2.43 -14.68 -6.63
CA LYS A 83 -2.07 -14.68 -5.19
C LYS A 83 -2.76 -13.59 -4.34
N HIS A 84 -3.62 -12.76 -4.93
CA HIS A 84 -4.40 -11.79 -4.18
C HIS A 84 -5.63 -12.47 -3.56
N ILE A 85 -5.97 -12.07 -2.31
CA ILE A 85 -7.25 -12.45 -1.70
C ILE A 85 -8.40 -11.96 -2.59
N LYS A 86 -9.50 -12.74 -2.63
CA LYS A 86 -10.63 -12.39 -3.48
C LYS A 86 -11.59 -11.45 -2.78
N ALA A 87 -12.03 -10.41 -3.49
CA ALA A 87 -13.17 -9.61 -3.09
C ALA A 87 -14.46 -10.42 -3.36
N ILE A 88 -15.34 -10.48 -2.36
CA ILE A 88 -16.61 -11.20 -2.44
C ILE A 88 -17.72 -10.24 -2.82
N ASP A 89 -17.73 -9.03 -2.27
CA ASP A 89 -18.76 -8.03 -2.52
C ASP A 89 -18.31 -6.62 -2.04
N VAL A 90 -19.01 -5.59 -2.51
CA VAL A 90 -19.02 -4.22 -1.97
C VAL A 90 -20.45 -3.83 -1.68
N VAL A 91 -20.70 -3.44 -0.44
CA VAL A 91 -22.04 -3.07 -0.01
C VAL A 91 -22.08 -1.66 0.57
N GLY A 92 -23.18 -0.99 0.37
CA GLY A 92 -23.49 0.26 1.04
C GLY A 92 -24.28 0.00 2.32
N ASP A 93 -23.93 0.73 3.38
CA ASP A 93 -24.70 0.70 4.64
C ASP A 93 -25.81 1.74 4.60
N SER A 94 -27.06 1.28 4.77
CA SER A 94 -28.24 2.12 4.98
C SER A 94 -28.73 2.02 6.42
N GLN A 95 -29.82 2.73 6.76
CA GLN A 95 -30.41 2.65 8.11
C GLN A 95 -30.81 1.23 8.51
N ASP A 96 -31.32 0.44 7.55
CA ASP A 96 -31.95 -0.85 7.86
C ASP A 96 -31.18 -2.08 7.37
N ARG A 97 -30.37 -1.96 6.32
CA ARG A 97 -29.63 -3.09 5.71
C ARG A 97 -28.47 -2.62 4.87
N PHE A 98 -27.64 -3.54 4.45
CA PHE A 98 -26.69 -3.30 3.37
C PHE A 98 -27.40 -3.41 2.03
N ILE A 99 -27.37 -2.33 1.25
CA ILE A 99 -28.09 -2.22 -0.02
C ILE A 99 -27.29 -1.49 -1.09
N SER A 100 -28.00 -1.13 -2.18
CA SER A 100 -27.45 -0.35 -3.29
C SER A 100 -26.68 0.88 -2.82
N LEU A 101 -25.59 1.20 -3.50
CA LEU A 101 -24.69 2.32 -3.19
C LEU A 101 -25.35 3.70 -3.27
N LYS A 102 -26.49 3.85 -3.98
CA LYS A 102 -27.16 5.14 -4.17
C LYS A 102 -27.56 5.82 -2.86
N ASP A 103 -27.99 5.05 -1.89
CA ASP A 103 -28.53 5.53 -0.62
C ASP A 103 -27.59 5.22 0.56
N ALA A 104 -26.34 4.84 0.28
CA ALA A 104 -25.37 4.46 1.28
C ALA A 104 -24.63 5.65 1.88
N SER A 105 -24.41 5.61 3.18
CA SER A 105 -23.57 6.56 3.92
C SER A 105 -22.20 6.02 4.28
N GLU A 106 -21.99 4.69 4.12
CA GLU A 106 -20.70 4.01 4.34
C GLU A 106 -20.60 2.76 3.47
N PHE A 107 -19.34 2.30 3.21
CA PHE A 107 -19.06 1.22 2.28
C PHE A 107 -18.13 0.19 2.90
N TYR A 108 -18.35 -1.07 2.55
CA TYR A 108 -17.58 -2.21 3.04
C TYR A 108 -17.22 -3.14 1.89
N ILE A 109 -15.99 -3.64 1.90
CA ILE A 109 -15.57 -4.72 1.01
C ILE A 109 -15.44 -6.01 1.82
N PHE A 110 -16.00 -7.10 1.31
CA PHE A 110 -15.84 -8.44 1.86
C PHE A 110 -14.72 -9.15 1.11
N MET A 111 -13.78 -9.74 1.85
CA MET A 111 -12.59 -10.37 1.32
C MET A 111 -12.40 -11.74 1.98
N GLU A 112 -11.68 -12.61 1.30
CA GLU A 112 -11.15 -13.82 1.93
C GLU A 112 -10.22 -13.44 3.09
N LYS A 113 -10.18 -14.27 4.13
CA LYS A 113 -9.21 -14.12 5.20
C LYS A 113 -7.87 -14.66 4.73
N ALA A 114 -6.84 -13.83 4.70
CA ALA A 114 -5.48 -14.29 4.49
C ALA A 114 -4.98 -15.04 5.74
N GLU A 115 -4.25 -16.12 5.50
CA GLU A 115 -3.50 -16.82 6.52
C GLU A 115 -2.08 -16.25 6.61
N GLY A 116 -1.42 -16.39 7.78
CA GLY A 116 -0.04 -15.96 7.98
C GLY A 116 0.10 -14.66 8.75
N THR A 117 1.26 -14.03 8.61
CA THR A 117 1.64 -12.81 9.33
C THR A 117 2.26 -11.79 8.38
N PRO A 118 2.08 -10.48 8.65
CA PRO A 118 2.67 -9.44 7.79
C PRO A 118 4.19 -9.52 7.80
N TYR A 119 4.80 -9.20 6.68
CA TYR A 119 6.25 -9.22 6.51
C TYR A 119 6.99 -8.24 7.44
N PHE A 120 6.31 -7.24 7.98
CA PHE A 120 6.86 -6.39 9.04
C PHE A 120 7.39 -7.20 10.23
N ASN A 121 6.70 -8.27 10.64
CA ASN A 121 7.16 -9.11 11.76
C ASN A 121 8.55 -9.70 11.49
N ASP A 122 8.80 -10.14 10.27
CA ASP A 122 10.12 -10.67 9.88
C ASP A 122 11.20 -9.57 9.88
N LEU A 123 10.84 -8.34 9.48
CA LEU A 123 11.76 -7.20 9.50
C LEU A 123 12.06 -6.75 10.95
N ASP A 124 11.08 -6.77 11.84
CA ASP A 124 11.26 -6.50 13.26
C ASP A 124 12.13 -7.58 13.92
N ASP A 125 11.90 -8.85 13.60
CA ASP A 125 12.74 -9.96 14.04
C ASP A 125 14.18 -9.83 13.50
N LEU A 126 14.34 -9.36 12.26
CA LEU A 126 15.66 -9.09 11.69
C LEU A 126 16.36 -7.94 12.42
N LEU A 127 15.63 -6.86 12.72
CA LEU A 127 16.15 -5.73 13.49
C LEU A 127 16.66 -6.20 14.86
N ALA A 128 15.85 -6.98 15.59
CA ALA A 128 16.23 -7.52 16.88
C ALA A 128 17.43 -8.49 16.83
N ARG A 129 17.55 -9.25 15.73
CA ARG A 129 18.60 -10.26 15.52
C ARG A 129 19.91 -9.66 15.00
N GLY A 130 19.85 -8.54 14.26
CA GLY A 130 20.99 -7.81 13.71
C GLY A 130 21.78 -8.52 12.62
N ARG A 131 21.29 -9.65 12.07
CA ARG A 131 21.97 -10.43 11.04
C ARG A 131 21.00 -11.14 10.11
N LEU A 132 21.28 -11.16 8.81
CA LEU A 132 20.52 -11.90 7.82
C LEU A 132 20.68 -13.42 7.97
N SER A 133 19.58 -14.11 7.79
CA SER A 133 19.55 -15.55 7.54
C SER A 133 19.40 -15.82 6.04
N ARG A 134 19.66 -17.07 5.64
CA ARG A 134 19.40 -17.54 4.27
C ARG A 134 17.91 -17.34 3.89
N LYS A 135 17.00 -17.59 4.82
CA LYS A 135 15.55 -17.44 4.60
C LYS A 135 15.15 -15.99 4.30
N ASP A 136 15.76 -15.00 4.97
CA ASP A 136 15.49 -13.59 4.71
C ASP A 136 15.85 -13.22 3.26
N LYS A 137 17.03 -13.66 2.81
CA LYS A 137 17.49 -13.44 1.43
C LYS A 137 16.58 -14.13 0.40
N GLU A 138 16.21 -15.39 0.66
CA GLU A 138 15.27 -16.15 -0.19
C GLU A 138 13.91 -15.46 -0.32
N LYS A 139 13.39 -14.86 0.78
CA LYS A 139 12.16 -14.07 0.76
C LYS A 139 12.31 -12.83 -0.12
N ALA A 140 13.39 -12.05 0.05
CA ALA A 140 13.63 -10.86 -0.76
C ALA A 140 13.72 -11.20 -2.27
N HIS A 141 14.46 -12.25 -2.64
CA HIS A 141 14.49 -12.76 -4.02
C HIS A 141 13.10 -13.18 -4.52
N LYS A 142 12.32 -13.88 -3.69
CA LYS A 142 10.99 -14.36 -4.06
C LYS A 142 10.03 -13.19 -4.32
N LEU A 143 10.04 -12.18 -3.46
CA LEU A 143 9.22 -10.98 -3.61
C LEU A 143 9.62 -10.17 -4.86
N ALA A 144 10.92 -10.02 -5.12
CA ALA A 144 11.43 -9.35 -6.31
C ALA A 144 10.99 -10.06 -7.60
N ARG A 145 11.15 -11.38 -7.68
CA ARG A 145 10.71 -12.18 -8.84
C ARG A 145 9.20 -12.13 -9.05
N PHE A 146 8.44 -12.18 -7.96
CA PHE A 146 6.98 -12.10 -8.05
C PHE A 146 6.54 -10.77 -8.66
N ILE A 147 7.00 -9.64 -8.10
CA ILE A 147 6.58 -8.33 -8.58
C ILE A 147 7.13 -8.04 -9.99
N ALA A 148 8.32 -8.53 -10.33
CA ALA A 148 8.84 -8.51 -11.70
C ALA A 148 7.92 -9.26 -12.67
N GLY A 149 7.39 -10.41 -12.26
CA GLY A 149 6.41 -11.18 -13.03
C GLY A 149 5.11 -10.40 -13.29
N VAL A 150 4.61 -9.68 -12.29
CA VAL A 150 3.43 -8.79 -12.42
C VAL A 150 3.72 -7.68 -13.44
N HIS A 151 4.86 -7.01 -13.33
CA HIS A 151 5.25 -5.89 -14.20
C HIS A 151 5.57 -6.27 -15.65
N ARG A 152 5.75 -7.56 -15.96
CA ARG A 152 5.87 -8.03 -17.36
C ARG A 152 4.59 -7.80 -18.16
N LYS A 153 3.44 -7.70 -17.51
CA LYS A 153 2.17 -7.41 -18.18
C LYS A 153 2.08 -5.93 -18.52
N LYS A 154 2.49 -5.57 -19.74
CA LYS A 154 2.40 -4.20 -20.25
C LYS A 154 1.00 -3.87 -20.73
N TYR A 155 0.58 -2.61 -20.58
CA TYR A 155 -0.69 -2.14 -21.12
C TYR A 155 -0.58 -1.93 -22.62
N MET A 156 -1.41 -2.65 -23.39
CA MET A 156 -1.36 -2.64 -24.86
C MET A 156 -2.49 -1.85 -25.51
N GLY A 157 -3.40 -1.25 -24.71
CA GLY A 157 -4.54 -0.49 -25.24
C GLY A 157 -4.19 0.94 -25.65
N GLU A 158 -5.10 1.57 -26.38
CA GLU A 158 -4.92 2.95 -26.88
C GLU A 158 -4.88 4.01 -25.78
N GLU A 159 -5.53 3.74 -24.64
CA GLU A 159 -5.63 4.66 -23.50
C GLU A 159 -4.35 4.75 -22.66
N GLY A 160 -3.29 4.01 -23.00
CA GLY A 160 -2.08 3.91 -22.17
C GLY A 160 -1.47 5.26 -21.80
N LYS A 161 -1.48 6.24 -22.69
CA LYS A 161 -1.00 7.60 -22.39
C LYS A 161 -1.85 8.29 -21.32
N THR A 162 -3.16 8.15 -21.41
CA THR A 162 -4.11 8.76 -20.47
C THR A 162 -4.01 8.10 -19.08
N LEU A 163 -3.95 6.78 -19.04
CA LEU A 163 -3.83 6.01 -17.80
C LEU A 163 -2.51 6.31 -17.09
N TYR A 164 -1.38 6.32 -17.81
CA TYR A 164 -0.09 6.64 -17.24
C TYR A 164 -0.06 8.07 -16.68
N ARG A 165 -0.52 9.06 -17.44
CA ARG A 165 -0.61 10.45 -16.99
C ARG A 165 -1.49 10.60 -15.74
N ARG A 166 -2.60 9.86 -15.70
CA ARG A 166 -3.48 9.84 -14.53
C ARG A 166 -2.71 9.33 -13.30
N ARG A 167 -2.00 8.19 -13.43
CA ARG A 167 -1.25 7.61 -12.31
C ARG A 167 -0.20 8.57 -11.77
N ILE A 168 0.57 9.21 -12.65
CA ILE A 168 1.59 10.19 -12.23
C ILE A 168 0.95 11.44 -11.63
N ARG A 169 -0.20 11.90 -12.15
CA ARG A 169 -0.94 12.99 -11.53
C ARG A 169 -1.47 12.62 -10.16
N ASP A 170 -2.00 11.42 -10.02
CA ASP A 170 -2.55 10.94 -8.75
C ASP A 170 -1.45 10.79 -7.69
N LEU A 171 -0.23 10.38 -8.06
CA LEU A 171 0.94 10.38 -7.15
C LEU A 171 1.19 11.75 -6.52
N ILE A 172 1.01 12.83 -7.28
CA ILE A 172 1.25 14.18 -6.78
C ILE A 172 0.00 14.74 -6.08
N GLY A 173 -1.15 14.75 -6.75
CA GLY A 173 -2.31 15.55 -6.37
C GLY A 173 -3.45 14.77 -5.70
N HIS A 174 -3.38 13.46 -5.57
CA HIS A 174 -4.43 12.70 -4.89
C HIS A 174 -4.34 12.84 -3.37
N GLY A 175 -5.50 12.85 -2.69
CA GLY A 175 -5.58 12.99 -1.24
C GLY A 175 -4.97 11.84 -0.43
N GLU A 176 -4.66 10.71 -1.05
CA GLU A 176 -3.91 9.59 -0.44
C GLU A 176 -2.41 9.60 -0.80
N CYS A 177 -1.96 10.58 -1.59
CA CYS A 177 -0.60 10.66 -2.09
C CYS A 177 0.11 11.95 -1.60
N ILE A 178 1.08 12.49 -2.34
CA ILE A 178 1.97 13.55 -1.85
C ILE A 178 1.22 14.74 -1.28
N MET A 179 0.29 15.35 -2.00
CA MET A 179 -0.44 16.52 -1.50
C MET A 179 -1.30 16.20 -0.27
N GLY A 180 -2.05 15.10 -0.29
CA GLY A 180 -2.88 14.75 0.86
C GLY A 180 -2.09 14.33 2.10
N ILE A 181 -0.89 13.75 1.92
CA ILE A 181 0.03 13.49 3.04
C ILE A 181 0.59 14.81 3.58
N ILE A 182 1.00 15.74 2.72
CA ILE A 182 1.47 17.08 3.13
C ILE A 182 0.39 17.81 3.94
N ASP A 183 -0.86 17.80 3.50
CA ASP A 183 -1.99 18.40 4.25
C ASP A 183 -2.12 17.81 5.66
N ALA A 184 -1.75 16.54 5.83
CA ALA A 184 -1.82 15.86 7.12
C ALA A 184 -0.68 16.24 8.09
N TYR A 185 0.38 16.90 7.62
CA TYR A 185 1.49 17.38 8.45
C TYR A 185 1.18 18.62 9.26
N ASN A 186 -0.03 19.16 9.17
CA ASN A 186 -0.44 20.34 9.93
C ASN A 186 -0.20 20.14 11.44
N GLY A 187 0.54 21.07 12.05
CA GLY A 187 0.86 21.06 13.48
C GLY A 187 1.97 20.08 13.90
N ILE A 188 2.74 19.54 12.96
CA ILE A 188 3.88 18.65 13.25
C ILE A 188 5.16 19.49 13.39
N GLU A 189 5.75 19.51 14.59
CA GLU A 189 6.82 20.44 14.98
C GLU A 189 8.20 20.13 14.35
N PHE A 190 8.45 18.91 13.88
CA PHE A 190 9.78 18.54 13.36
C PHE A 190 9.98 18.86 11.88
N THR A 191 9.01 19.45 11.20
CA THR A 191 9.12 19.99 9.84
C THR A 191 8.33 21.30 9.74
N SER A 192 8.67 22.13 8.75
CA SER A 192 8.00 23.40 8.51
C SER A 192 7.12 23.35 7.27
N ASP A 193 6.14 24.26 7.19
CA ASP A 193 5.31 24.41 5.99
C ASP A 193 6.17 24.72 4.75
N GLN A 194 7.27 25.45 4.90
CA GLN A 194 8.16 25.75 3.80
C GLN A 194 8.87 24.48 3.27
N GLU A 195 9.38 23.63 4.15
CA GLU A 195 9.97 22.34 3.75
C GLU A 195 8.97 21.45 3.02
N LEU A 196 7.71 21.41 3.49
CA LEU A 196 6.63 20.64 2.86
C LEU A 196 6.23 21.23 1.50
N MET A 197 6.23 22.55 1.36
CA MET A 197 6.02 23.23 0.08
C MET A 197 7.13 22.90 -0.92
N GLU A 198 8.40 22.89 -0.49
CA GLU A 198 9.52 22.47 -1.34
C GLU A 198 9.37 21.03 -1.83
N TYR A 199 8.88 20.11 -0.98
CA TYR A 199 8.52 18.75 -1.39
C TYR A 199 7.48 18.76 -2.52
N ALA A 200 6.42 19.56 -2.37
CA ALA A 200 5.37 19.65 -3.38
C ALA A 200 5.89 20.22 -4.70
N GLU A 201 6.67 21.30 -4.66
CA GLU A 201 7.26 21.96 -5.83
C GLU A 201 8.19 21.03 -6.60
N LYS A 202 9.12 20.37 -5.90
CA LYS A 202 10.04 19.39 -6.50
C LYS A 202 9.29 18.20 -7.10
N SER A 203 8.27 17.70 -6.39
CA SER A 203 7.42 16.61 -6.87
C SER A 203 6.63 17.01 -8.13
N LEU A 204 6.16 18.25 -8.19
CA LEU A 204 5.49 18.80 -9.38
C LEU A 204 6.45 18.92 -10.58
N ALA A 205 7.71 19.29 -10.33
CA ALA A 205 8.75 19.29 -11.37
C ALA A 205 8.97 17.86 -11.92
N TRP A 206 9.02 16.87 -11.03
CA TRP A 206 9.11 15.45 -11.40
C TRP A 206 7.89 14.96 -12.21
N TRP A 207 6.67 15.39 -11.86
CA TRP A 207 5.49 15.12 -12.68
C TRP A 207 5.69 15.60 -14.13
N GLY A 208 6.25 16.80 -14.32
CA GLY A 208 6.59 17.31 -15.66
C GLY A 208 7.56 16.40 -16.42
N LYS A 209 8.59 15.89 -15.71
CA LYS A 209 9.66 15.04 -16.25
C LYS A 209 9.15 13.66 -16.71
N ILE A 210 8.31 12.98 -15.88
CA ILE A 210 8.00 11.55 -16.09
C ILE A 210 6.63 11.27 -16.69
N ARG A 211 5.66 12.19 -16.65
CA ARG A 211 4.25 11.97 -17.06
C ARG A 211 4.02 11.47 -18.49
N ASN A 212 5.03 11.49 -19.33
CA ASN A 212 4.92 11.06 -20.74
C ASN A 212 5.54 9.68 -21.01
N ARG A 213 6.09 9.00 -20.01
CA ARG A 213 6.77 7.69 -20.15
C ARG A 213 5.76 6.53 -20.22
N LYS A 214 4.75 6.61 -21.08
CA LYS A 214 3.66 5.63 -21.21
C LYS A 214 4.11 4.19 -21.47
N ASN A 215 5.30 4.01 -22.04
CA ASN A 215 5.92 2.70 -22.27
C ASN A 215 6.24 1.95 -20.98
N ARG A 216 6.26 2.64 -19.85
CA ARG A 216 6.47 2.06 -18.52
C ARG A 216 5.16 1.57 -17.88
N LEU A 217 3.97 1.90 -18.47
CA LEU A 217 2.68 1.48 -17.92
C LEU A 217 2.55 -0.05 -17.93
N CYS A 218 2.42 -0.62 -16.76
CA CYS A 218 2.27 -2.06 -16.58
C CYS A 218 1.24 -2.39 -15.49
N GLU A 219 0.95 -3.67 -15.33
CA GLU A 219 0.20 -4.13 -14.16
C GLU A 219 1.02 -3.90 -12.89
N VAL A 220 0.40 -3.36 -11.83
CA VAL A 220 1.04 -3.07 -10.54
C VAL A 220 0.16 -3.58 -9.39
N HIS A 221 0.76 -3.76 -8.23
CA HIS A 221 0.02 -3.86 -6.97
C HIS A 221 -0.46 -2.47 -6.54
N GLY A 222 0.43 -1.49 -6.55
CA GLY A 222 0.18 -0.08 -6.24
C GLY A 222 0.30 0.28 -4.76
N ASP A 223 0.54 -0.71 -3.88
CA ASP A 223 0.84 -0.52 -2.47
C ASP A 223 1.58 -1.74 -1.88
N PHE A 224 2.71 -2.11 -2.50
CA PHE A 224 3.48 -3.32 -2.22
C PHE A 224 4.42 -3.14 -1.01
N HIS A 225 3.87 -2.78 0.15
CA HIS A 225 4.63 -2.60 1.40
C HIS A 225 4.53 -3.84 2.32
N PRO A 226 5.43 -4.00 3.32
CA PRO A 226 5.49 -5.19 4.17
C PRO A 226 4.21 -5.53 4.93
N GLY A 227 3.35 -4.54 5.20
CA GLY A 227 2.04 -4.76 5.84
C GLY A 227 1.02 -5.45 4.94
N ASN A 228 1.16 -5.28 3.62
CA ASN A 228 0.30 -5.89 2.60
C ASN A 228 0.84 -7.23 2.08
N ILE A 229 2.03 -7.64 2.52
CA ILE A 229 2.65 -8.92 2.18
C ILE A 229 2.52 -9.84 3.39
N TRP A 230 1.66 -10.84 3.32
CA TRP A 230 1.43 -11.78 4.41
C TRP A 230 2.11 -13.12 4.13
N LEU A 231 3.10 -13.45 4.92
CA LEU A 231 3.89 -14.67 4.80
C LEU A 231 3.14 -15.85 5.43
N TYR A 232 3.03 -16.93 4.67
CA TYR A 232 2.40 -18.16 5.14
C TYR A 232 3.18 -19.37 4.65
N LYS A 233 3.77 -20.14 5.57
CA LYS A 233 4.68 -21.26 5.24
C LYS A 233 5.82 -20.78 4.34
N ASP A 234 5.94 -21.38 3.17
CA ASP A 234 6.97 -21.01 2.16
C ASP A 234 6.41 -20.10 1.06
N ASP A 235 5.22 -19.52 1.26
CA ASP A 235 4.57 -18.65 0.29
C ASP A 235 4.03 -17.36 0.95
N PHE A 236 3.27 -16.55 0.21
CA PHE A 236 2.67 -15.32 0.70
C PHE A 236 1.35 -15.00 -0.01
N PHE A 237 0.55 -14.17 0.65
CA PHE A 237 -0.64 -13.53 0.09
C PHE A 237 -0.42 -12.03 0.02
N LEU A 238 -1.08 -11.37 -0.91
CA LEU A 238 -1.10 -9.91 -1.01
C LEU A 238 -2.49 -9.37 -0.65
N LEU A 239 -2.47 -8.26 0.07
CA LEU A 239 -3.64 -7.52 0.51
C LEU A 239 -3.65 -6.13 -0.10
N ASP A 240 -4.83 -5.52 -0.16
CA ASP A 240 -5.03 -4.09 -0.41
C ASP A 240 -4.46 -3.55 -1.75
N ARG A 241 -4.97 -4.05 -2.85
CA ARG A 241 -4.71 -3.54 -4.20
C ARG A 241 -5.70 -2.43 -4.58
N SER A 242 -5.74 -1.36 -3.80
CA SER A 242 -6.76 -0.31 -3.93
C SER A 242 -6.43 0.78 -4.95
N SER A 243 -5.16 0.90 -5.35
CA SER A 243 -4.69 1.95 -6.26
C SER A 243 -4.94 1.72 -7.76
N GLY A 244 -5.58 0.61 -8.12
CA GLY A 244 -5.88 0.24 -9.50
C GLY A 244 -4.89 -0.74 -10.11
N THR A 245 -5.20 -1.17 -11.34
CA THR A 245 -4.44 -2.26 -11.99
C THR A 245 -3.18 -1.76 -12.70
N TRP A 246 -3.23 -0.55 -13.28
CA TRP A 246 -2.21 -0.04 -14.20
C TRP A 246 -1.45 1.13 -13.58
N GLY A 247 -0.14 1.04 -13.54
CA GLY A 247 0.71 2.05 -12.91
C GLY A 247 2.14 2.06 -13.41
N GLU A 248 3.00 2.77 -12.68
CA GLU A 248 4.44 2.85 -12.89
C GLU A 248 5.14 1.78 -12.03
N ILE A 249 6.08 1.09 -12.59
CA ILE A 249 6.92 0.08 -11.93
C ILE A 249 7.52 0.61 -10.62
N ALA A 250 8.02 1.85 -10.65
CA ALA A 250 8.66 2.47 -9.49
C ALA A 250 7.76 2.54 -8.26
N ASP A 251 6.44 2.55 -8.43
CA ASP A 251 5.49 2.58 -7.33
C ASP A 251 5.64 1.36 -6.40
N ASP A 252 5.65 0.16 -6.96
CA ASP A 252 5.79 -1.08 -6.18
C ASP A 252 7.21 -1.30 -5.68
N VAL A 253 8.21 -1.03 -6.54
CA VAL A 253 9.62 -1.24 -6.18
C VAL A 253 10.02 -0.33 -5.04
N THR A 254 9.66 0.96 -5.08
CA THR A 254 9.96 1.90 -4.00
C THR A 254 9.15 1.61 -2.74
N CYS A 255 7.91 1.13 -2.89
CA CYS A 255 7.02 0.85 -1.78
C CYS A 255 7.57 -0.23 -0.84
N LEU A 256 8.22 -1.27 -1.38
CA LEU A 256 8.88 -2.25 -0.54
C LEU A 256 10.28 -1.79 -0.13
N SER A 257 11.10 -1.32 -1.08
CA SER A 257 12.52 -1.03 -0.82
C SER A 257 12.73 0.13 0.15
N VAL A 258 11.82 1.12 0.20
CA VAL A 258 11.88 2.20 1.20
C VAL A 258 11.81 1.67 2.64
N ASN A 259 11.15 0.53 2.86
CA ASN A 259 11.11 -0.07 4.19
C ASN A 259 12.47 -0.64 4.60
N TYR A 260 13.26 -1.17 3.67
CA TYR A 260 14.64 -1.55 3.95
C TYR A 260 15.51 -0.32 4.30
N ILE A 261 15.30 0.79 3.60
CA ILE A 261 15.96 2.07 3.94
C ILE A 261 15.54 2.53 5.34
N TYR A 262 14.26 2.52 5.63
CA TYR A 262 13.71 2.92 6.94
C TYR A 262 14.31 2.09 8.09
N TYR A 263 14.32 0.77 7.97
CA TYR A 263 14.89 -0.11 8.99
C TYR A 263 16.41 0.09 9.13
N ALA A 264 17.14 0.34 8.04
CA ALA A 264 18.56 0.65 8.11
C ALA A 264 18.83 1.97 8.85
N ILE A 265 18.04 3.02 8.58
CA ILE A 265 18.15 4.32 9.26
C ILE A 265 17.77 4.22 10.74
N LYS A 266 16.80 3.37 11.09
CA LYS A 266 16.35 3.15 12.46
C LYS A 266 17.40 2.43 13.29
N ASP A 267 18.07 1.43 12.71
CA ASP A 267 19.10 0.63 13.38
C ASP A 267 20.46 1.35 13.42
N GLN A 268 20.84 1.99 12.31
CA GLN A 268 22.18 2.56 12.13
C GLN A 268 22.13 3.97 11.55
N LYS A 269 23.20 4.74 11.77
CA LYS A 269 23.34 6.09 11.19
C LYS A 269 23.73 6.08 9.72
N ILE A 270 24.08 4.93 9.17
CA ILE A 270 24.62 4.74 7.83
C ILE A 270 23.87 3.60 7.15
N PHE A 271 23.52 3.76 5.86
CA PHE A 271 22.87 2.71 5.07
C PHE A 271 23.84 1.55 4.79
N ASN A 272 23.97 0.68 5.75
CA ASN A 272 24.73 -0.56 5.66
C ASN A 272 24.04 -1.69 6.46
N GLY A 273 24.72 -2.85 6.59
CA GLY A 273 24.21 -3.97 7.37
C GLY A 273 23.07 -4.75 6.70
N PRO A 274 22.27 -5.49 7.49
CA PRO A 274 21.34 -6.47 6.95
C PRO A 274 20.24 -5.87 6.07
N PHE A 275 19.76 -4.69 6.37
CA PHE A 275 18.69 -4.04 5.60
C PHE A 275 19.21 -3.45 4.30
N ALA A 276 20.43 -2.90 4.28
CA ALA A 276 21.07 -2.50 3.04
C ALA A 276 21.30 -3.70 2.10
N GLU A 277 21.69 -4.85 2.65
CA GLU A 277 21.84 -6.08 1.86
C GLU A 277 20.48 -6.56 1.30
N LEU A 278 19.38 -6.48 2.07
CA LEU A 278 18.02 -6.79 1.57
C LEU A 278 17.59 -5.85 0.47
N PHE A 279 17.89 -4.55 0.60
CA PHE A 279 17.63 -3.56 -0.45
C PHE A 279 18.32 -3.94 -1.76
N HIS A 280 19.62 -4.24 -1.71
CA HIS A 280 20.38 -4.67 -2.88
C HIS A 280 19.84 -5.96 -3.48
N ILE A 281 19.62 -7.00 -2.65
CA ILE A 281 19.04 -8.26 -3.11
C ILE A 281 17.72 -8.03 -3.85
N PHE A 282 16.83 -7.23 -3.28
CA PHE A 282 15.52 -6.99 -3.86
C PHE A 282 15.62 -6.21 -5.18
N THR A 283 16.33 -5.08 -5.17
CA THR A 283 16.40 -4.19 -6.35
C THR A 283 17.21 -4.78 -7.49
N GLU A 284 18.34 -5.43 -7.21
CA GLU A 284 19.17 -6.11 -8.22
C GLU A 284 18.42 -7.31 -8.82
N THR A 285 17.80 -8.16 -7.97
CA THR A 285 16.99 -9.28 -8.50
C THR A 285 15.86 -8.78 -9.38
N TYR A 286 15.20 -7.70 -8.98
CA TYR A 286 14.15 -7.08 -9.78
C TYR A 286 14.67 -6.58 -11.13
N ALA A 287 15.78 -5.84 -11.12
CA ALA A 287 16.40 -5.31 -12.34
C ALA A 287 16.86 -6.44 -13.29
N ASP A 288 17.47 -7.49 -12.76
CA ASP A 288 17.92 -8.65 -13.53
C ASP A 288 16.73 -9.41 -14.17
N GLU A 289 15.64 -9.60 -13.42
CA GLU A 289 14.44 -10.30 -13.90
C GLU A 289 13.66 -9.51 -14.97
N THR A 290 13.73 -8.19 -14.95
CA THR A 290 12.96 -7.33 -15.86
C THR A 290 13.78 -6.69 -16.96
N GLY A 291 15.08 -6.54 -16.78
CA GLY A 291 15.97 -5.72 -17.60
C GLY A 291 15.70 -4.21 -17.46
N ASP A 292 14.89 -3.79 -16.48
CA ASP A 292 14.54 -2.37 -16.26
C ASP A 292 15.47 -1.74 -15.23
N TYR A 293 16.61 -1.26 -15.67
CA TYR A 293 17.52 -0.44 -14.87
C TYR A 293 17.13 1.04 -14.85
N GLU A 294 16.19 1.46 -15.71
CA GLU A 294 15.70 2.84 -15.78
C GLU A 294 14.71 3.18 -14.65
N PHE A 295 14.31 2.22 -13.82
CA PHE A 295 13.36 2.52 -12.75
C PHE A 295 13.93 3.54 -11.75
N PHE A 296 15.23 3.58 -11.54
CA PHE A 296 15.91 4.59 -10.72
C PHE A 296 15.76 6.02 -11.28
N ASP A 297 15.62 6.17 -12.61
CA ASP A 297 15.42 7.47 -13.25
C ASP A 297 14.01 8.07 -13.04
N VAL A 298 13.10 7.28 -12.47
CA VAL A 298 11.72 7.71 -12.19
C VAL A 298 11.34 7.54 -10.71
N ALA A 299 12.18 6.90 -9.92
CA ALA A 299 11.94 6.54 -8.53
C ALA A 299 11.81 7.73 -7.55
N PRO A 300 12.53 8.86 -7.69
CA PRO A 300 12.56 9.90 -6.67
C PRO A 300 11.20 10.37 -6.16
N PRO A 301 10.21 10.75 -6.99
CA PRO A 301 8.91 11.19 -6.47
C PRO A 301 8.11 10.06 -5.78
N PHE A 302 8.38 8.79 -6.10
CA PHE A 302 7.78 7.65 -5.42
C PHE A 302 8.43 7.42 -4.05
N TYR A 303 9.76 7.50 -3.94
CA TYR A 303 10.44 7.49 -2.64
C TYR A 303 9.99 8.67 -1.77
N ALA A 304 9.92 9.87 -2.32
CA ALA A 304 9.45 11.05 -1.60
C ALA A 304 8.05 10.84 -1.01
N PHE A 305 7.12 10.28 -1.78
CA PHE A 305 5.79 9.91 -1.29
C PHE A 305 5.87 8.93 -0.10
N ARG A 306 6.61 7.83 -0.28
CA ARG A 306 6.70 6.77 0.75
C ARG A 306 7.41 7.26 2.01
N VAL A 307 8.41 8.11 1.86
CA VAL A 307 9.11 8.76 2.98
C VAL A 307 8.18 9.67 3.76
N LEU A 308 7.39 10.50 3.10
CA LEU A 308 6.37 11.34 3.76
C LEU A 308 5.39 10.50 4.58
N VAL A 309 4.97 9.33 4.08
CA VAL A 309 4.11 8.40 4.82
C VAL A 309 4.82 7.85 6.06
N ILE A 310 6.04 7.31 5.89
CA ILE A 310 6.77 6.65 7.01
C ILE A 310 7.18 7.67 8.07
N ALA A 311 7.61 8.87 7.68
CA ALA A 311 7.99 9.91 8.63
C ALA A 311 6.79 10.51 9.38
N HIS A 312 5.56 10.32 8.92
CA HIS A 312 4.39 10.90 9.55
C HIS A 312 4.04 10.18 10.87
N PRO A 313 3.90 10.90 12.01
CA PRO A 313 3.73 10.30 13.34
C PRO A 313 2.41 9.54 13.52
N ARG A 314 1.43 9.75 12.65
CA ARG A 314 0.18 8.98 12.65
C ARG A 314 0.40 7.52 12.26
N PHE A 315 1.36 7.23 11.39
CA PHE A 315 1.65 5.88 10.90
C PHE A 315 2.70 5.19 11.76
N TYR A 316 3.71 5.95 12.19
CA TYR A 316 4.83 5.47 13.00
C TYR A 316 5.00 6.35 14.24
N PRO A 317 4.07 6.25 15.25
CA PRO A 317 4.06 7.15 16.40
C PRO A 317 5.29 7.00 17.29
N ASP A 318 5.84 5.79 17.40
CA ASP A 318 6.93 5.45 18.31
C ASP A 318 8.33 5.79 17.78
N ASP A 319 8.43 6.19 16.52
CA ASP A 319 9.72 6.55 15.94
C ASP A 319 10.22 7.91 16.45
N SER A 320 11.54 7.98 16.67
CA SER A 320 12.18 9.23 17.11
C SER A 320 12.06 10.33 16.05
N THR A 321 12.00 11.58 16.52
CA THR A 321 12.07 12.76 15.65
C THR A 321 13.30 12.73 14.74
N LEU A 322 14.43 12.21 15.24
CA LEU A 322 15.64 12.09 14.45
C LEU A 322 15.49 11.14 13.27
N THR A 323 14.88 9.97 13.48
CA THR A 323 14.58 9.01 12.39
C THR A 323 13.67 9.65 11.34
N LYS A 324 12.62 10.33 11.79
CA LYS A 324 11.67 11.03 10.91
C LYS A 324 12.35 12.14 10.08
N ARG A 325 13.20 12.96 10.73
CA ARG A 325 13.97 14.00 10.03
C ARG A 325 14.93 13.44 8.99
N ARG A 326 15.64 12.35 9.30
CA ARG A 326 16.55 11.70 8.34
C ARG A 326 15.81 11.19 7.12
N LEU A 327 14.61 10.57 7.33
CA LEU A 327 13.77 10.15 6.22
C LEU A 327 13.35 11.33 5.34
N LEU A 328 12.88 12.43 5.95
CA LEU A 328 12.49 13.63 5.20
C LEU A 328 13.67 14.21 4.44
N ASN A 329 14.84 14.35 5.06
CA ASN A 329 16.04 14.86 4.40
C ASN A 329 16.44 13.98 3.21
N PHE A 330 16.41 12.65 3.38
CA PHE A 330 16.65 11.69 2.29
C PHE A 330 15.68 11.91 1.13
N GLY A 331 14.37 11.91 1.38
CA GLY A 331 13.38 12.08 0.31
C GLY A 331 13.46 13.44 -0.38
N GLN A 332 13.82 14.50 0.34
CA GLN A 332 14.00 15.84 -0.24
C GLN A 332 15.26 15.93 -1.10
N SER A 333 16.38 15.39 -0.63
CA SER A 333 17.62 15.37 -1.38
C SER A 333 17.53 14.50 -2.64
N ASP A 334 16.80 13.39 -2.59
CA ASP A 334 16.58 12.52 -3.75
C ASP A 334 15.75 13.22 -4.84
N LEU A 335 14.82 14.11 -4.46
CA LEU A 335 14.06 14.93 -5.42
C LEU A 335 14.91 16.01 -6.13
N ASP A 336 16.06 16.40 -5.56
CA ASP A 336 16.96 17.38 -6.16
C ASP A 336 17.83 16.79 -7.28
N ASP A 337 17.98 15.49 -7.32
CA ASP A 337 18.78 14.79 -8.30
C ASP A 337 17.98 14.46 -9.59
N ASP A 338 18.64 13.92 -10.60
CA ASP A 338 17.99 13.48 -11.84
C ASP A 338 17.53 12.03 -11.78
N LYS A 339 17.97 11.26 -10.80
CA LYS A 339 17.63 9.88 -10.53
C LYS A 339 17.89 9.56 -9.07
N PHE A 340 17.43 8.41 -8.62
CA PHE A 340 17.69 7.91 -7.28
C PHE A 340 19.17 7.61 -7.03
N HIS A 341 19.67 8.06 -5.87
CA HIS A 341 21.05 7.84 -5.41
C HIS A 341 21.09 7.30 -3.98
N LEU A 342 21.64 6.09 -3.82
CA LEU A 342 21.78 5.44 -2.51
C LEU A 342 22.68 6.18 -1.52
N ASP A 343 23.68 6.89 -2.00
CA ASP A 343 24.63 7.66 -1.20
C ASP A 343 23.99 8.89 -0.51
N ARG A 344 22.76 9.27 -0.88
CA ARG A 344 21.97 10.32 -0.22
C ARG A 344 21.33 9.86 1.10
N ILE A 345 21.45 8.60 1.46
CA ILE A 345 20.87 8.07 2.70
C ILE A 345 21.70 8.39 3.96
N HIS A 346 22.81 9.08 3.82
CA HIS A 346 23.82 9.24 4.89
C HIS A 346 23.72 10.52 5.75
N ASP A 347 22.93 11.52 5.35
CA ASP A 347 22.81 12.80 6.03
C ASP A 347 21.39 13.02 6.56
#